data_70c8418d60431090798167c2913e8f9d
#
_entry.id   70c8418d60431090798167c2913e8f9d
#
_cell.length_a   1.000
_cell.length_b   1.000
_cell.length_c   1.000
_cell.angle_alpha   90.00
_cell.angle_beta   90.00
_cell.angle_gamma   90.00
#
_symmetry.space_group_name_H-M   'P 1'
#
loop_
_entity.id
_entity.type
_entity.pdbx_description
1 polymer ?
#
loop_
_entity_poly.entity_id
_entity_poly.type
_entity_poly.pdbx_seq_one_letter_code
_entity_poly.pdbx_strand_id
1 'polypeptide(L)'
;IFYYGTGVSSDKNVKVIQDAFAKYWPKAHIEIGWDLLAAARALCGRERGIACILGTGSNSCLYDGEKIIGNVANLGWILADEGSGTYIGKRFIFDYFRQEMPEKLAEQFHQRYPFSREEVLEKVYK
;
A
#
# COMPACT_ATOMS: atom_id res chain seq x y z
N ILE A 1 -0.52 -24.17 -0.48
CA ILE A 1 -1.13 -22.87 -0.79
C ILE A 1 -0.15 -21.80 -0.32
N PHE A 2 0.22 -20.89 -1.23
CA PHE A 2 1.02 -19.72 -0.89
C PHE A 2 0.11 -18.49 -0.90
N TYR A 3 0.04 -17.80 0.23
CA TYR A 3 -0.77 -16.59 0.39
C TYR A 3 0.13 -15.44 0.84
N TYR A 4 0.05 -14.31 0.14
CA TYR A 4 0.73 -13.07 0.51
C TYR A 4 -0.31 -11.94 0.61
N GLY A 5 -0.32 -11.26 1.76
CA GLY A 5 -1.33 -10.24 2.02
C GLY A 5 -0.80 -9.01 2.72
N THR A 6 -1.45 -7.89 2.46
CA THR A 6 -1.21 -6.66 3.20
C THR A 6 -1.61 -6.83 4.67
N GLY A 7 -0.87 -6.20 5.58
CA GLY A 7 -1.13 -6.30 7.02
C GLY A 7 -0.74 -7.64 7.67
N VAL A 8 -0.18 -8.59 6.91
CA VAL A 8 0.27 -9.90 7.41
C VAL A 8 1.73 -9.82 7.85
N SER A 9 2.06 -8.84 8.69
CA SER A 9 3.41 -8.59 9.19
C SER A 9 3.63 -9.03 10.65
N SER A 10 2.60 -9.60 11.28
CA SER A 10 2.66 -10.10 12.66
C SER A 10 2.18 -11.55 12.77
N ASP A 11 2.75 -12.32 13.69
CA ASP A 11 2.34 -13.71 13.95
C ASP A 11 0.85 -13.84 14.28
N LYS A 12 0.27 -12.85 14.95
CA LYS A 12 -1.17 -12.78 15.23
C LYS A 12 -1.99 -12.78 13.95
N ASN A 13 -1.64 -11.93 12.99
CA ASN A 13 -2.36 -11.82 11.72
C ASN A 13 -2.15 -13.05 10.84
N VAL A 14 -0.93 -13.59 10.83
CA VAL A 14 -0.61 -14.87 10.15
C VAL A 14 -1.52 -15.97 10.68
N LYS A 15 -1.65 -16.11 12.00
CA LYS A 15 -2.48 -17.16 12.63
C LYS A 15 -3.96 -17.02 12.25
N VAL A 16 -4.52 -15.82 12.25
CA VAL A 16 -5.92 -15.58 11.87
C VAL A 16 -6.21 -16.10 10.46
N ILE A 17 -5.30 -15.80 9.52
CA ILE A 17 -5.44 -16.24 8.14
C ILE A 17 -5.24 -17.75 8.02
N GLN A 18 -4.23 -18.29 8.70
CA GLN A 18 -3.95 -19.72 8.73
C GLN A 18 -5.15 -20.54 9.25
N ASP A 19 -5.76 -20.09 10.36
CA ASP A 19 -6.93 -20.72 10.93
C ASP A 19 -8.15 -20.64 9.99
N ALA A 20 -8.30 -19.54 9.26
CA ALA A 20 -9.36 -19.42 8.25
C ALA A 20 -9.15 -20.38 7.07
N PHE A 21 -7.94 -20.48 6.54
CA PHE A 21 -7.62 -21.42 5.46
C PHE A 21 -7.76 -22.88 5.89
N ALA A 22 -7.35 -23.22 7.11
CA ALA A 22 -7.43 -24.58 7.64
C ALA A 22 -8.87 -25.13 7.71
N LYS A 23 -9.88 -24.27 7.84
CA LYS A 23 -11.30 -24.68 7.80
C LYS A 23 -11.72 -25.24 6.45
N TYR A 24 -11.18 -24.69 5.36
CA TYR A 24 -11.57 -25.07 4.00
C TYR A 24 -10.60 -26.07 3.37
N TRP A 25 -9.34 -26.03 3.77
CA TRP A 25 -8.27 -26.88 3.23
C TRP A 25 -7.43 -27.52 4.35
N PRO A 26 -8.04 -28.39 5.19
CA PRO A 26 -7.38 -28.93 6.40
C PRO A 26 -6.17 -29.82 6.11
N LYS A 27 -6.03 -30.32 4.87
CA LYS A 27 -4.90 -31.15 4.44
C LYS A 27 -3.86 -30.39 3.62
N ALA A 28 -4.08 -29.11 3.36
CA ALA A 28 -3.15 -28.32 2.55
C ALA A 28 -1.98 -27.81 3.40
N HIS A 29 -0.78 -27.86 2.84
CA HIS A 29 0.33 -27.06 3.34
C HIS A 29 0.08 -25.60 2.96
N ILE A 30 0.04 -24.72 3.96
CA ILE A 30 -0.29 -23.31 3.78
C ILE A 30 0.90 -22.48 4.26
N GLU A 31 1.49 -21.72 3.34
CA GLU A 31 2.51 -20.71 3.63
C GLU A 31 1.87 -19.33 3.52
N ILE A 32 2.00 -18.54 4.57
CA ILE A 32 1.44 -17.20 4.65
C ILE A 32 2.59 -16.22 4.80
N GLY A 33 2.62 -15.23 3.95
CA GLY A 33 3.66 -14.21 3.92
C GLY A 33 3.11 -12.79 3.76
N TRP A 34 3.97 -11.87 3.99
CA TRP A 34 3.74 -10.46 3.80
C TRP A 34 3.78 -10.11 2.30
N ASP A 35 2.92 -9.20 1.84
CA ASP A 35 2.87 -8.73 0.44
C ASP A 35 4.22 -8.18 -0.04
N LEU A 36 4.95 -7.47 0.83
CA LEU A 36 6.28 -6.97 0.53
C LEU A 36 7.30 -8.10 0.26
N LEU A 37 7.15 -9.25 0.92
CA LEU A 37 7.98 -10.43 0.63
C LEU A 37 7.64 -11.02 -0.74
N ALA A 38 6.36 -11.01 -1.13
CA ALA A 38 5.98 -11.43 -2.48
C ALA A 38 6.60 -10.52 -3.55
N ALA A 39 6.55 -9.20 -3.34
CA ALA A 39 7.18 -8.24 -4.24
C ALA A 39 8.70 -8.45 -4.32
N ALA A 40 9.36 -8.67 -3.19
CA ALA A 40 10.80 -8.94 -3.14
C ALA A 40 11.18 -10.22 -3.91
N ARG A 41 10.44 -11.31 -3.68
CA ARG A 41 10.63 -12.60 -4.39
C ARG A 41 10.39 -12.47 -5.90
N ALA A 42 9.36 -11.70 -6.30
CA ALA A 42 9.03 -11.50 -7.70
C ALA A 42 10.08 -10.65 -8.44
N LEU A 43 10.62 -9.61 -7.80
CA LEU A 43 11.56 -8.67 -8.41
C LEU A 43 13.01 -9.15 -8.33
N CYS A 44 13.42 -9.72 -7.21
CA CYS A 44 14.81 -10.06 -6.95
C CYS A 44 15.11 -11.56 -7.12
N GLY A 45 14.07 -12.42 -7.18
CA GLY A 45 14.25 -13.86 -7.28
C GLY A 45 15.00 -14.41 -6.05
N ARG A 46 16.23 -14.89 -6.27
CA ARG A 46 17.12 -15.37 -5.22
C ARG A 46 18.32 -14.45 -4.99
N GLU A 47 18.30 -13.28 -5.58
CA GLU A 47 19.39 -12.31 -5.46
C GLU A 47 19.07 -11.25 -4.40
N ARG A 48 20.12 -10.65 -3.85
CA ARG A 48 19.96 -9.51 -2.95
C ARG A 48 19.48 -8.30 -3.72
N GLY A 49 18.50 -7.58 -3.16
CA GLY A 49 17.96 -6.40 -3.81
C GLY A 49 17.07 -5.55 -2.90
N ILE A 50 16.57 -4.46 -3.46
CA ILE A 50 15.57 -3.61 -2.84
C ILE A 50 14.28 -3.79 -3.62
N ALA A 51 13.19 -4.07 -2.91
CA ALA A 51 11.85 -4.10 -3.46
C ALA A 51 10.99 -2.97 -2.88
N CYS A 52 10.23 -2.32 -3.77
CA CYS A 52 9.31 -1.25 -3.40
C CYS A 52 7.91 -1.56 -3.92
N ILE A 53 6.90 -1.27 -3.10
CA ILE A 53 5.49 -1.28 -3.48
C ILE A 53 5.00 0.16 -3.50
N LEU A 54 4.39 0.56 -4.62
CA LEU A 54 3.68 1.82 -4.79
C LEU A 54 2.25 1.51 -5.25
N GLY A 55 1.30 1.69 -4.33
CA GLY A 55 -0.13 1.46 -4.54
C GLY A 55 -0.95 2.55 -3.86
N THR A 56 -1.99 2.17 -3.10
CA THR A 56 -2.72 3.09 -2.20
C THR A 56 -1.79 3.67 -1.15
N GLY A 57 -0.94 2.82 -0.55
CA GLY A 57 0.20 3.19 0.29
C GLY A 57 1.53 2.92 -0.40
N SER A 58 2.66 3.13 0.32
CA SER A 58 3.99 2.79 -0.15
C SER A 58 4.76 2.00 0.91
N ASN A 59 5.64 1.11 0.46
CA ASN A 59 6.52 0.36 1.35
C ASN A 59 7.77 -0.08 0.61
N SER A 60 8.87 -0.32 1.33
CA SER A 60 10.13 -0.77 0.74
C SER A 60 10.90 -1.69 1.67
N CYS A 61 11.69 -2.59 1.11
CA CYS A 61 12.52 -3.48 1.90
C CYS A 61 13.88 -3.77 1.23
N LEU A 62 14.83 -4.14 2.06
CA LEU A 62 16.05 -4.79 1.67
C LEU A 62 15.86 -6.31 1.82
N TYR A 63 16.10 -7.03 0.74
CA TYR A 63 15.94 -8.47 0.62
C TYR A 63 17.30 -9.13 0.38
N ASP A 64 17.58 -10.27 1.00
CA ASP A 64 18.87 -10.96 0.90
C ASP A 64 18.90 -12.12 -0.12
N GLY A 65 17.77 -12.40 -0.77
CA GLY A 65 17.57 -13.55 -1.67
C GLY A 65 16.66 -14.64 -1.07
N GLU A 66 16.37 -14.58 0.23
CA GLU A 66 15.50 -15.53 0.93
C GLU A 66 14.45 -14.81 1.78
N LYS A 67 14.85 -13.75 2.51
CA LYS A 67 14.03 -13.02 3.47
C LYS A 67 14.28 -11.52 3.44
N ILE A 68 13.35 -10.77 3.99
CA ILE A 68 13.50 -9.34 4.24
C ILE A 68 14.43 -9.17 5.44
N ILE A 69 15.54 -8.44 5.24
CA ILE A 69 16.54 -8.13 6.26
C ILE A 69 16.53 -6.66 6.69
N GLY A 70 15.76 -5.82 6.03
CA GLY A 70 15.56 -4.42 6.38
C GLY A 70 14.26 -3.91 5.78
N ASN A 71 13.58 -3.04 6.51
CA ASN A 71 12.36 -2.38 6.07
C ASN A 71 12.32 -0.96 6.63
N VAL A 72 11.96 0.01 5.82
CA VAL A 72 11.67 1.36 6.30
C VAL A 72 10.31 1.33 6.99
N ALA A 73 10.23 1.84 8.21
CA ALA A 73 8.99 1.82 8.98
C ALA A 73 7.87 2.52 8.21
N ASN A 74 6.86 1.76 7.79
CA ASN A 74 5.65 2.31 7.21
C ASN A 74 4.75 2.84 8.35
N LEU A 75 4.49 4.14 8.32
CA LEU A 75 3.65 4.82 9.30
C LEU A 75 2.23 5.08 8.79
N GLY A 76 1.89 4.53 7.62
CA GLY A 76 0.58 4.63 6.99
C GLY A 76 0.30 6.00 6.36
N TRP A 77 -0.87 6.10 5.76
CA TRP A 77 -1.26 7.20 4.87
C TRP A 77 -1.35 8.59 5.52
N ILE A 78 -1.46 8.67 6.84
CA ILE A 78 -1.49 9.95 7.57
C ILE A 78 -0.09 10.51 7.74
N LEU A 79 0.85 9.68 8.20
CA LEU A 79 2.19 10.10 8.63
C LEU A 79 3.29 9.83 7.61
N ALA A 80 3.02 8.94 6.63
CA ALA A 80 4.00 8.49 5.65
C ALA A 80 3.33 8.18 4.30
N ASP A 81 3.71 7.05 3.68
CA ASP A 81 3.27 6.58 2.36
C ASP A 81 3.69 7.52 1.22
N GLU A 82 4.87 8.10 1.31
CA GLU A 82 5.43 9.01 0.32
C GLU A 82 5.44 8.38 -1.08
N GLY A 83 5.00 9.14 -2.08
CA GLY A 83 4.91 8.70 -3.47
C GLY A 83 3.74 7.76 -3.78
N SER A 84 2.95 7.35 -2.79
CA SER A 84 1.76 6.52 -3.00
C SER A 84 0.62 7.26 -3.68
N GLY A 85 -0.38 6.51 -4.14
CA GLY A 85 -1.62 7.09 -4.69
C GLY A 85 -2.33 7.99 -3.69
N THR A 86 -2.37 7.61 -2.41
CA THR A 86 -2.96 8.43 -1.34
C THR A 86 -2.15 9.72 -1.11
N TYR A 87 -0.83 9.61 -1.10
CA TYR A 87 0.06 10.78 -0.96
C TYR A 87 -0.12 11.78 -2.11
N ILE A 88 -0.06 11.28 -3.35
CA ILE A 88 -0.26 12.08 -4.56
C ILE A 88 -1.68 12.69 -4.57
N GLY A 89 -2.70 11.91 -4.24
CA GLY A 89 -4.09 12.38 -4.20
C GLY A 89 -4.32 13.49 -3.16
N LYS A 90 -3.74 13.36 -1.96
CA LYS A 90 -3.78 14.42 -0.94
C LYS A 90 -3.13 15.71 -1.44
N ARG A 91 -1.94 15.59 -2.06
CA ARG A 91 -1.24 16.75 -2.60
C ARG A 91 -2.01 17.39 -3.75
N PHE A 92 -2.61 16.58 -4.61
CA PHE A 92 -3.42 17.03 -5.73
C PHE A 92 -4.64 17.85 -5.27
N ILE A 93 -5.39 17.34 -4.29
CA ILE A 93 -6.54 18.04 -3.69
C ILE A 93 -6.10 19.33 -3.01
N PHE A 94 -4.99 19.29 -2.30
CA PHE A 94 -4.41 20.46 -1.64
C PHE A 94 -4.09 21.58 -2.66
N ASP A 95 -3.32 21.26 -3.71
CA ASP A 95 -2.92 22.22 -4.73
C ASP A 95 -4.13 22.78 -5.50
N TYR A 96 -5.14 21.95 -5.77
CA TYR A 96 -6.37 22.36 -6.43
C TYR A 96 -7.14 23.42 -5.62
N PHE A 97 -7.45 23.15 -4.36
CA PHE A 97 -8.22 24.09 -3.54
C PHE A 97 -7.45 25.33 -3.10
N ARG A 98 -6.13 25.29 -3.17
CA ARG A 98 -5.26 26.46 -2.93
C ARG A 98 -4.90 27.24 -4.18
N GLN A 99 -5.41 26.82 -5.33
CA GLN A 99 -5.12 27.45 -6.62
C GLN A 99 -3.60 27.47 -6.95
N GLU A 100 -2.88 26.46 -6.49
CA GLU A 100 -1.45 26.26 -6.75
C GLU A 100 -1.20 25.33 -7.96
N MET A 101 -2.27 24.79 -8.54
CA MET A 101 -2.22 23.90 -9.70
C MET A 101 -2.20 24.68 -11.02
N PRO A 102 -1.50 24.19 -12.08
CA PRO A 102 -1.62 24.77 -13.40
C PRO A 102 -3.08 24.80 -13.87
N GLU A 103 -3.52 25.93 -14.41
CA GLU A 103 -4.92 26.21 -14.78
C GLU A 103 -5.57 25.10 -15.61
N LYS A 104 -4.90 24.67 -16.68
CA LYS A 104 -5.40 23.59 -17.54
C LYS A 104 -5.64 22.28 -16.78
N LEU A 105 -4.79 21.96 -15.82
CA LEU A 105 -4.93 20.76 -15.00
C LEU A 105 -6.08 20.91 -14.00
N ALA A 106 -6.22 22.08 -13.40
CA ALA A 106 -7.32 22.42 -12.50
C ALA A 106 -8.69 22.32 -13.21
N GLU A 107 -8.79 22.83 -14.43
CA GLU A 107 -9.99 22.69 -15.25
C GLU A 107 -10.34 21.22 -15.55
N GLN A 108 -9.36 20.42 -15.98
CA GLN A 108 -9.57 18.99 -16.23
C GLN A 108 -9.99 18.23 -14.98
N PHE A 109 -9.40 18.57 -13.83
CA PHE A 109 -9.76 17.98 -12.56
C PHE A 109 -11.19 18.35 -12.16
N HIS A 110 -11.57 19.63 -12.27
CA HIS A 110 -12.92 20.11 -11.96
C HIS A 110 -13.97 19.44 -12.85
N GLN A 111 -13.71 19.30 -14.14
CA GLN A 111 -14.65 18.63 -15.06
C GLN A 111 -14.91 17.17 -14.67
N ARG A 112 -13.90 16.48 -14.17
CA ARG A 112 -14.02 15.07 -13.78
C ARG A 112 -14.53 14.88 -12.35
N TYR A 113 -14.22 15.80 -11.46
CA TYR A 113 -14.53 15.75 -10.03
C TYR A 113 -15.05 17.10 -9.55
N PRO A 114 -16.31 17.46 -9.87
CA PRO A 114 -16.87 18.77 -9.56
C PRO A 114 -17.30 18.88 -8.08
N PHE A 115 -16.46 18.42 -7.17
CA PHE A 115 -16.74 18.50 -5.74
C PHE A 115 -16.39 19.88 -5.18
N SER A 116 -17.26 20.39 -4.32
CA SER A 116 -16.95 21.54 -3.48
C SER A 116 -15.93 21.15 -2.40
N ARG A 117 -15.33 22.15 -1.78
CA ARG A 117 -14.42 21.95 -0.64
C ARG A 117 -15.13 21.24 0.52
N GLU A 118 -16.38 21.62 0.79
CA GLU A 118 -17.21 21.06 1.86
C GLU A 118 -17.48 19.57 1.61
N GLU A 119 -17.85 19.21 0.39
CA GLU A 119 -18.07 17.81 0.00
C GLU A 119 -16.80 16.95 0.13
N VAL A 120 -15.64 17.49 -0.23
CA VAL A 120 -14.37 16.78 -0.05
C VAL A 120 -14.06 16.58 1.43
N LEU A 121 -14.22 17.61 2.26
CA LEU A 121 -14.00 17.49 3.71
C LEU A 121 -14.96 16.47 4.34
N GLU A 122 -16.20 16.45 3.92
CA GLU A 122 -17.17 15.46 4.39
C GLU A 122 -16.77 14.02 4.03
N LYS A 123 -16.30 13.79 2.79
CA LYS A 123 -15.86 12.47 2.32
C LYS A 123 -14.56 11.98 3.01
N VAL A 124 -13.74 12.90 3.49
CA VAL A 124 -12.44 12.56 4.09
C VAL A 124 -12.55 12.37 5.62
N TYR A 125 -13.44 13.12 6.29
CA TYR A 125 -13.50 13.16 7.76
C TYR A 125 -14.74 12.50 8.36
N LYS A 126 -15.67 12.01 7.55
CA LYS A 126 -16.87 11.26 7.98
C LYS A 126 -16.91 9.87 7.36
#